data_e31def844381d8e4b1284e4cf2134ee9
#
_entry.id   e31def844381d8e4b1284e4cf2134ee9
#
_cell.length_a   1.000
_cell.length_b   1.000
_cell.length_c   1.000
_cell.angle_alpha   90.00
_cell.angle_beta   90.00
_cell.angle_gamma   90.00
#
_symmetry.space_group_name_H-M   'P 1'
#
loop_
_entity.id
_entity.type
_entity.pdbx_description
1 polymer ?
#
loop_
_entity_poly.entity_id
_entity_poly.type
_entity_poly.pdbx_seq_one_letter_code
_entity_poly.pdbx_strand_id
1 'polypeptide(L)'
;MTFADKLKKERAKLQMTQADFAKHIGVSYRMLQNYELGKNHPRTREVYQKIATALGLDVNYLLTENEEFIIDIADQYGTRGAQGATKVLSDVKALFAGDEMAEEDMDVFMKAVQDAYWEVKKINKEKYTPKKHRKEDND
;
A
#
# COMPACT_ATOMS: atom_id res chain seq x y z
N MET A 1 10.76 5.35 6.66
CA MET A 1 11.29 4.57 5.51
C MET A 1 10.15 4.06 4.66
N THR A 2 10.24 4.26 3.36
CA THR A 2 9.27 3.69 2.41
C THR A 2 9.58 2.23 2.15
N PHE A 3 8.65 1.52 1.51
CA PHE A 3 8.88 0.15 1.05
C PHE A 3 10.13 0.08 0.15
N ALA A 4 10.27 1.04 -0.77
CA ALA A 4 11.45 1.13 -1.64
C ALA A 4 12.75 1.23 -0.83
N ASP A 5 12.76 2.09 0.18
CA ASP A 5 13.94 2.27 1.04
C ASP A 5 14.28 1.00 1.80
N LYS A 6 13.27 0.30 2.30
CA LYS A 6 13.45 -0.95 3.03
C LYS A 6 14.07 -2.03 2.15
N LEU A 7 13.57 -2.16 0.92
CA LEU A 7 14.14 -3.13 -0.03
C LEU A 7 15.59 -2.81 -0.39
N LYS A 8 15.87 -1.54 -0.68
CA LYS A 8 17.25 -1.12 -1.00
C LYS A 8 18.20 -1.41 0.16
N LYS A 9 17.75 -1.15 1.37
CA LYS A 9 18.53 -1.41 2.58
C LYS A 9 18.83 -2.91 2.74
N GLU A 10 17.82 -3.76 2.57
CA GLU A 10 18.00 -5.20 2.69
C GLU A 10 18.90 -5.75 1.59
N ARG A 11 18.76 -5.24 0.37
CA ARG A 11 19.65 -5.62 -0.74
C ARG A 11 21.11 -5.25 -0.45
N ALA A 12 21.32 -4.05 0.07
CA ALA A 12 22.66 -3.59 0.44
C ALA A 12 23.28 -4.47 1.53
N LYS A 13 22.50 -4.86 2.52
CA LYS A 13 22.97 -5.76 3.59
C LYS A 13 23.45 -7.10 3.02
N LEU A 14 22.77 -7.61 2.01
CA LEU A 14 23.11 -8.88 1.38
C LEU A 14 24.17 -8.73 0.29
N GLN A 15 24.57 -7.50 -0.02
CA GLN A 15 25.55 -7.18 -1.05
C GLN A 15 25.20 -7.81 -2.41
N MET A 16 23.90 -7.80 -2.74
CA MET A 16 23.39 -8.37 -3.97
C MET A 16 23.15 -7.31 -5.05
N THR A 17 23.31 -7.71 -6.30
CA THR A 17 22.81 -6.92 -7.42
C THR A 17 21.28 -6.96 -7.43
N GLN A 18 20.66 -6.04 -8.15
CA GLN A 18 19.20 -6.07 -8.31
C GLN A 18 18.74 -7.39 -8.93
N ALA A 19 19.46 -7.90 -9.93
CA ALA A 19 19.10 -9.15 -10.58
C ALA A 19 19.10 -10.33 -9.60
N ASP A 20 20.14 -10.43 -8.80
CA ASP A 20 20.26 -11.51 -7.81
C ASP A 20 19.25 -11.37 -6.69
N PHE A 21 19.03 -10.14 -6.24
CA PHE A 21 18.06 -9.86 -5.19
C PHE A 21 16.63 -10.17 -5.65
N ALA A 22 16.28 -9.82 -6.90
CA ALA A 22 14.99 -10.17 -7.47
C ALA A 22 14.73 -11.67 -7.41
N LYS A 23 15.72 -12.47 -7.79
CA LYS A 23 15.64 -13.94 -7.69
C LYS A 23 15.48 -14.39 -6.23
N HIS A 24 16.23 -13.77 -5.35
CA HIS A 24 16.20 -14.11 -3.92
C HIS A 24 14.83 -13.91 -3.31
N ILE A 25 14.17 -12.79 -3.62
CA ILE A 25 12.84 -12.49 -3.08
C ILE A 25 11.71 -13.01 -3.94
N GLY A 26 12.02 -13.59 -5.10
CA GLY A 26 11.04 -14.27 -5.94
C GLY A 26 10.18 -13.36 -6.80
N VAL A 27 10.73 -12.23 -7.25
CA VAL A 27 10.04 -11.33 -8.18
C VAL A 27 10.88 -11.15 -9.44
N SER A 28 10.28 -10.59 -10.51
CA SER A 28 11.03 -10.31 -11.72
C SER A 28 11.99 -9.13 -11.49
N TYR A 29 13.06 -9.09 -12.28
CA TYR A 29 14.00 -7.99 -12.25
C TYR A 29 13.32 -6.63 -12.46
N ARG A 30 12.43 -6.57 -13.44
CA ARG A 30 11.69 -5.34 -13.75
C ARG A 30 10.79 -4.91 -12.58
N MET A 31 10.14 -5.87 -11.95
CA MET A 31 9.29 -5.61 -10.80
C MET A 31 10.10 -5.04 -9.64
N LEU A 32 11.26 -5.63 -9.35
CA LEU A 32 12.16 -5.11 -8.32
C LEU A 32 12.62 -3.69 -8.63
N GLN A 33 12.99 -3.41 -9.88
CA GLN A 33 13.38 -2.07 -10.28
C GLN A 33 12.27 -1.06 -9.98
N ASN A 34 11.03 -1.39 -10.32
CA ASN A 34 9.87 -0.54 -10.06
C ASN A 34 9.62 -0.35 -8.57
N TYR A 35 9.81 -1.39 -7.77
CA TYR A 35 9.69 -1.30 -6.32
C TYR A 35 10.76 -0.36 -5.74
N GLU A 36 11.99 -0.50 -6.15
CA GLU A 36 13.09 0.32 -5.63
C GLU A 36 13.01 1.77 -6.09
N LEU A 37 12.37 2.03 -7.23
CA LEU A 37 12.11 3.39 -7.71
C LEU A 37 10.89 4.04 -7.04
N GLY A 38 10.13 3.26 -6.28
CA GLY A 38 8.91 3.77 -5.66
C GLY A 38 7.74 3.91 -6.62
N LYS A 39 7.83 3.34 -7.82
CA LYS A 39 6.74 3.38 -8.81
C LYS A 39 5.60 2.44 -8.46
N ASN A 40 5.94 1.30 -7.88
CA ASN A 40 4.98 0.26 -7.52
C ASN A 40 5.30 -0.29 -6.14
N HIS A 41 4.32 -0.95 -5.56
CA HIS A 41 4.48 -1.79 -4.38
C HIS A 41 3.64 -3.06 -4.59
N PRO A 42 3.88 -4.14 -3.82
CA PRO A 42 3.06 -5.34 -3.96
C PRO A 42 1.59 -5.02 -3.75
N ARG A 43 0.73 -5.68 -4.51
CA ARG A 43 -0.72 -5.44 -4.49
C ARG A 43 -1.49 -6.42 -3.62
N THR A 44 -0.82 -7.43 -3.11
CA THR A 44 -1.44 -8.45 -2.27
C THR A 44 -0.60 -8.72 -1.04
N ARG A 45 -1.25 -9.17 0.03
CA ARG A 45 -0.55 -9.56 1.25
C ARG A 45 0.38 -10.74 1.02
N GLU A 46 0.00 -11.64 0.12
CA GLU A 46 0.79 -12.83 -0.20
C GLU A 46 2.17 -12.46 -0.72
N VAL A 47 2.26 -11.44 -1.57
CA VAL A 47 3.55 -10.98 -2.10
C VAL A 47 4.40 -10.36 -0.99
N TYR A 48 3.81 -9.53 -0.14
CA TYR A 48 4.51 -8.98 1.03
C TYR A 48 5.03 -10.10 1.93
N GLN A 49 4.19 -11.10 2.20
CA GLN A 49 4.58 -12.23 3.04
C GLN A 49 5.73 -13.02 2.42
N LYS A 50 5.67 -13.27 1.12
CA LYS A 50 6.73 -13.96 0.38
C LYS A 50 8.06 -13.24 0.49
N ILE A 51 8.05 -11.92 0.28
CA ILE A 51 9.25 -11.10 0.37
C ILE A 51 9.78 -11.10 1.81
N ALA A 52 8.91 -10.91 2.78
CA ALA A 52 9.29 -10.91 4.19
C ALA A 52 9.92 -12.24 4.58
N THR A 53 9.32 -13.35 4.17
CA THR A 53 9.85 -14.70 4.46
C THR A 53 11.23 -14.88 3.84
N ALA A 54 11.42 -14.47 2.59
CA ALA A 54 12.71 -14.58 1.91
C ALA A 54 13.80 -13.76 2.60
N LEU A 55 13.44 -12.64 3.22
CA LEU A 55 14.39 -11.76 3.90
C LEU A 55 14.50 -12.02 5.41
N GLY A 56 13.71 -12.94 5.95
CA GLY A 56 13.70 -13.20 7.39
C GLY A 56 13.14 -12.03 8.20
N LEU A 57 12.22 -11.26 7.61
CA LEU A 57 11.62 -10.08 8.24
C LEU A 57 10.19 -10.36 8.66
N ASP A 58 9.71 -9.61 9.65
CA ASP A 58 8.31 -9.57 9.98
C ASP A 58 7.56 -8.88 8.84
N VAL A 59 6.45 -9.47 8.39
CA VAL A 59 5.64 -8.88 7.32
C VAL A 59 5.14 -7.47 7.69
N ASN A 60 4.87 -7.23 8.97
CA ASN A 60 4.41 -5.91 9.45
C ASN A 60 5.47 -4.83 9.33
N TYR A 61 6.74 -5.21 9.22
CA TYR A 61 7.79 -4.25 8.92
C TYR A 61 7.68 -3.73 7.49
N LEU A 62 7.35 -4.62 6.54
CA LEU A 62 7.22 -4.26 5.12
C LEU A 62 5.85 -3.69 4.79
N LEU A 63 4.79 -4.32 5.29
CA LEU A 63 3.41 -3.93 5.03
C LEU A 63 2.97 -2.93 6.09
N THR A 64 3.08 -1.64 5.78
CA THR A 64 2.66 -0.57 6.69
C THR A 64 1.13 -0.41 6.66
N GLU A 65 0.59 0.34 7.64
CA GLU A 65 -0.85 0.60 7.72
C GLU A 65 -1.40 1.27 6.46
N ASN A 66 -0.63 2.18 5.87
CA ASN A 66 -1.06 2.85 4.63
C ASN A 66 -1.16 1.89 3.45
N GLU A 67 -0.20 1.01 3.31
CA GLU A 67 -0.20 0.00 2.24
C GLU A 67 -1.29 -1.03 2.46
N GLU A 68 -1.50 -1.45 3.70
CA GLU A 68 -2.58 -2.36 4.05
C GLU A 68 -3.95 -1.75 3.74
N PHE A 69 -4.13 -0.47 4.05
CA PHE A 69 -5.34 0.28 3.69
C PHE A 69 -5.59 0.23 2.17
N ILE A 70 -4.56 0.49 1.36
CA ILE A 70 -4.69 0.46 -0.10
C ILE A 70 -5.08 -0.94 -0.60
N ILE A 71 -4.48 -1.98 -0.02
CA ILE A 71 -4.82 -3.37 -0.37
C ILE A 71 -6.28 -3.67 -0.01
N ASP A 72 -6.73 -3.26 1.16
CA ASP A 72 -8.11 -3.49 1.60
C ASP A 72 -9.11 -2.75 0.70
N ILE A 73 -8.79 -1.52 0.30
CA ILE A 73 -9.63 -0.77 -0.66
C ILE A 73 -9.68 -1.51 -1.99
N ALA A 74 -8.55 -2.02 -2.48
CA ALA A 74 -8.50 -2.78 -3.73
C ALA A 74 -9.38 -4.03 -3.66
N ASP A 75 -9.36 -4.73 -2.54
CA ASP A 75 -10.17 -5.93 -2.35
C ASP A 75 -11.66 -5.64 -2.43
N GLN A 76 -12.11 -4.51 -1.91
CA GLN A 76 -13.54 -4.16 -1.89
C GLN A 76 -14.00 -3.33 -3.07
N TYR A 77 -13.18 -2.45 -3.59
CA TYR A 77 -13.56 -1.47 -4.60
C TYR A 77 -12.73 -1.55 -5.88
N GLY A 78 -11.83 -2.55 -5.97
CA GLY A 78 -11.03 -2.80 -7.18
C GLY A 78 -9.89 -1.81 -7.37
N THR A 79 -9.24 -1.93 -8.52
CA THR A 79 -8.05 -1.15 -8.86
C THR A 79 -8.31 0.36 -8.86
N ARG A 80 -9.48 0.77 -9.34
CA ARG A 80 -9.84 2.19 -9.40
C ARG A 80 -9.94 2.79 -8.00
N GLY A 81 -10.56 2.06 -7.06
CA GLY A 81 -10.61 2.48 -5.66
C GLY A 81 -9.22 2.59 -5.05
N ALA A 82 -8.36 1.62 -5.33
CA ALA A 82 -6.99 1.62 -4.85
C ALA A 82 -6.18 2.80 -5.39
N GLN A 83 -6.36 3.14 -6.67
CA GLN A 83 -5.72 4.31 -7.27
C GLN A 83 -6.16 5.60 -6.58
N GLY A 84 -7.46 5.73 -6.32
CA GLY A 84 -8.00 6.88 -5.59
C GLY A 84 -7.45 6.99 -4.19
N ALA A 85 -7.37 5.87 -3.47
CA ALA A 85 -6.80 5.82 -2.12
C ALA A 85 -5.33 6.24 -2.13
N THR A 86 -4.55 5.72 -3.07
CA THR A 86 -3.13 6.06 -3.22
C THR A 86 -2.96 7.55 -3.46
N LYS A 87 -3.79 8.12 -4.35
CA LYS A 87 -3.74 9.55 -4.66
C LYS A 87 -4.07 10.40 -3.43
N VAL A 88 -5.10 10.05 -2.70
CA VAL A 88 -5.51 10.79 -1.49
C VAL A 88 -4.37 10.81 -0.47
N LEU A 89 -3.78 9.65 -0.19
CA LEU A 89 -2.68 9.57 0.77
C LEU A 89 -1.46 10.39 0.30
N SER A 90 -1.15 10.33 -0.99
CA SER A 90 -0.06 11.10 -1.57
C SER A 90 -0.32 12.61 -1.49
N ASP A 91 -1.53 13.05 -1.80
CA ASP A 91 -1.90 14.47 -1.75
C ASP A 91 -1.86 15.00 -0.32
N VAL A 92 -2.32 14.20 0.65
CA VAL A 92 -2.26 14.58 2.06
C VAL A 92 -0.82 14.73 2.53
N LYS A 93 0.06 13.80 2.17
CA LYS A 93 1.48 13.91 2.48
C LYS A 93 2.09 15.18 1.89
N ALA A 94 1.72 15.52 0.65
CA ALA A 94 2.22 16.70 -0.01
C ALA A 94 1.79 17.99 0.69
N LEU A 95 0.57 18.03 1.23
CA LEU A 95 0.07 19.18 1.98
C LEU A 95 0.90 19.48 3.21
N PHE A 96 1.48 18.48 3.83
CA PHE A 96 2.28 18.61 5.04
C PHE A 96 3.78 18.51 4.77
N ALA A 97 4.20 18.51 3.52
CA ALA A 97 5.61 18.48 3.18
C ALA A 97 6.28 19.77 3.67
N GLY A 98 7.34 19.61 4.44
CA GLY A 98 8.05 20.74 5.02
C GLY A 98 7.55 21.20 6.38
N ASP A 99 6.42 20.71 6.85
CA ASP A 99 5.95 20.99 8.20
C ASP A 99 6.72 20.13 9.22
N GLU A 100 6.97 20.71 10.38
CA GLU A 100 7.62 19.99 11.48
C GLU A 100 6.58 19.20 12.28
N MET A 101 5.84 18.34 11.59
CA MET A 101 4.88 17.46 12.24
C MET A 101 5.59 16.21 12.75
N ALA A 102 5.35 15.85 14.00
CA ALA A 102 5.87 14.61 14.55
C ALA A 102 5.30 13.41 13.79
N GLU A 103 6.11 12.37 13.64
CA GLU A 103 5.69 11.16 12.93
C GLU A 103 4.41 10.56 13.52
N GLU A 104 4.30 10.55 14.84
CA GLU A 104 3.12 10.06 15.55
C GLU A 104 1.85 10.86 15.21
N ASP A 105 1.98 12.18 15.08
CA ASP A 105 0.86 13.05 14.71
C ASP A 105 0.43 12.81 13.27
N MET A 106 1.40 12.59 12.38
CA MET A 106 1.11 12.24 10.99
C MET A 106 0.38 10.90 10.91
N ASP A 107 0.78 9.91 11.71
CA ASP A 107 0.12 8.60 11.73
C ASP A 107 -1.34 8.72 12.18
N VAL A 108 -1.61 9.51 13.20
CA VAL A 108 -2.98 9.77 13.65
C VAL A 108 -3.80 10.45 12.56
N PHE A 109 -3.22 11.45 11.90
CA PHE A 109 -3.88 12.15 10.81
C PHE A 109 -4.18 11.22 9.63
N MET A 110 -3.21 10.42 9.22
CA MET A 110 -3.39 9.48 8.12
C MET A 110 -4.45 8.44 8.43
N LYS A 111 -4.53 7.98 9.68
CA LYS A 111 -5.59 7.06 10.11
C LYS A 111 -6.97 7.68 9.97
N ALA A 112 -7.11 8.94 10.36
CA ALA A 112 -8.36 9.67 10.20
C ALA A 112 -8.76 9.82 8.73
N VAL A 113 -7.79 10.07 7.86
CA VAL A 113 -8.01 10.16 6.40
C VAL A 113 -8.48 8.82 5.85
N GLN A 114 -7.86 7.73 6.27
CA GLN A 114 -8.24 6.38 5.85
C GLN A 114 -9.68 6.05 6.26
N ASP A 115 -10.02 6.34 7.51
CA ASP A 115 -11.37 6.07 8.01
C ASP A 115 -12.42 6.91 7.26
N ALA A 116 -12.11 8.18 6.98
CA ALA A 116 -12.98 9.05 6.19
C ALA A 116 -13.15 8.52 4.76
N TYR A 117 -12.09 8.03 4.14
CA TYR A 117 -12.15 7.47 2.79
C TYR A 117 -13.08 6.26 2.74
N TRP A 118 -12.97 5.35 3.72
CA TRP A 118 -13.86 4.19 3.83
C TRP A 118 -15.33 4.63 3.90
N GLU A 119 -15.62 5.61 4.74
CA GLU A 119 -17.00 6.10 4.90
C GLU A 119 -17.55 6.70 3.61
N VAL A 120 -16.75 7.51 2.91
CA VAL A 120 -17.17 8.12 1.64
C VAL A 120 -17.42 7.04 0.60
N LYS A 121 -16.53 6.05 0.48
CA LYS A 121 -16.70 4.95 -0.48
C LYS A 121 -17.94 4.13 -0.18
N LYS A 122 -18.21 3.86 1.09
CA LYS A 122 -19.39 3.11 1.51
C LYS A 122 -20.67 3.87 1.16
N ILE A 123 -20.73 5.15 1.47
CA ILE A 123 -21.88 6.00 1.15
C ILE A 123 -22.09 6.06 -0.36
N ASN A 124 -21.03 6.27 -1.14
CA ASN A 124 -21.13 6.35 -2.60
C ASN A 124 -21.62 5.03 -3.20
N LYS A 125 -21.13 3.90 -2.70
CA LYS A 125 -21.58 2.60 -3.17
C LYS A 125 -23.06 2.40 -2.93
N GLU A 126 -23.56 2.72 -1.74
CA GLU A 126 -24.97 2.59 -1.39
C GLU A 126 -25.84 3.53 -2.20
N LYS A 127 -25.39 4.79 -2.38
CA LYS A 127 -26.16 5.85 -3.01
C LYS A 127 -26.26 5.71 -4.53
N TYR A 128 -25.17 5.30 -5.18
CA TYR A 128 -25.06 5.34 -6.65
C TYR A 128 -25.12 3.97 -7.32
N THR A 129 -25.18 2.87 -6.58
CA THR A 129 -25.39 1.56 -7.18
C THR A 129 -26.82 1.46 -7.68
N PRO A 130 -27.03 1.16 -8.99
CA PRO A 130 -28.38 0.99 -9.52
C PRO A 130 -29.14 -0.08 -8.74
N LYS A 131 -30.41 0.18 -8.49
CA LYS A 131 -31.27 -0.68 -7.68
C LYS A 131 -31.28 -2.13 -8.16
N LYS A 132 -31.26 -2.34 -9.48
CA LYS A 132 -31.24 -3.68 -10.09
C LYS A 132 -29.92 -4.42 -9.94
N HIS A 133 -28.85 -3.74 -9.55
CA HIS A 133 -27.52 -4.31 -9.35
C HIS A 133 -27.08 -4.32 -7.89
N ARG A 134 -27.92 -3.76 -7.00
CA ARG A 134 -27.62 -3.83 -5.58
C ARG A 134 -27.76 -5.27 -5.14
N LYS A 135 -26.76 -5.74 -4.38
CA LYS A 135 -26.94 -6.97 -3.65
C LYS A 135 -28.16 -6.81 -2.78
N GLU A 136 -29.04 -7.75 -2.88
CA GLU A 136 -30.16 -7.87 -1.96
C GLU A 136 -29.59 -8.28 -0.64
N ASP A 137 -29.18 -7.34 0.18
CA ASP A 137 -28.53 -7.59 1.45
C ASP A 137 -29.42 -8.30 2.45
N ASN A 138 -30.61 -8.42 2.11
CA ASN A 138 -31.67 -9.08 2.79
C ASN A 138 -31.73 -10.57 2.49
N ASP A 139 -30.93 -11.05 1.63
CA ASP A 139 -30.91 -12.45 1.24
C ASP A 139 -30.11 -13.29 2.19
#